data_e66891144716aee05c9d06eee2684a1f
#
_entry.id   e66891144716aee05c9d06eee2684a1f
#
_cell.length_a   1.000
_cell.length_b   1.000
_cell.length_c   1.000
_cell.angle_alpha   90.00
_cell.angle_beta   90.00
_cell.angle_gamma   90.00
#
_symmetry.space_group_name_H-M   'P 1'
#
loop_
_entity.id
_entity.type
_entity.pdbx_description
1 polymer ?
#
loop_
_entity_poly.entity_id
_entity_poly.type
_entity_poly.pdbx_seq_one_letter_code
_entity_poly.pdbx_strand_id
1 'polypeptide(L)'
;MSQSYFVAAAAGAPGQLSFPYGNVHFVARGCTPSSSITVSVTWPGPVTGMAYWKFGPASAGAADSWYQPAGAVVSGNTTSVVVTDGGQGDDDRAANGVIVDPSGPARVGAAPGARPIPALEPRMLAMAMLLMLAAGLWNLRRRRG
;
A
#
# COMPACT_ATOMS: atom_id res chain seq x y z
N MET A 1 8.70 -2.10 -30.61
CA MET A 1 7.32 -1.76 -30.22
C MET A 1 7.19 -2.05 -28.74
N SER A 2 6.71 -1.10 -27.97
CA SER A 2 6.40 -1.29 -26.53
C SER A 2 4.97 -1.84 -26.44
N GLN A 3 4.77 -2.84 -25.58
CA GLN A 3 3.46 -3.39 -25.28
C GLN A 3 3.09 -3.00 -23.85
N SER A 4 1.88 -2.54 -23.63
CA SER A 4 1.33 -2.26 -22.29
C SER A 4 -0.09 -2.78 -22.21
N TYR A 5 -0.45 -3.36 -21.07
CA TYR A 5 -1.79 -3.85 -20.79
C TYR A 5 -2.07 -3.79 -19.28
N PHE A 6 -3.35 -3.67 -18.94
CA PHE A 6 -3.78 -3.71 -17.54
C PHE A 6 -4.04 -5.15 -17.14
N VAL A 7 -3.58 -5.50 -15.94
CA VAL A 7 -3.79 -6.81 -15.33
C VAL A 7 -4.39 -6.63 -13.93
N ALA A 8 -5.06 -7.69 -13.46
CA ALA A 8 -5.38 -7.77 -12.04
C ALA A 8 -4.08 -7.71 -11.21
N ALA A 9 -4.17 -7.26 -9.95
CA ALA A 9 -3.01 -7.25 -9.07
C ALA A 9 -2.34 -8.63 -9.06
N ALA A 10 -1.00 -8.67 -9.11
CA ALA A 10 -0.26 -9.91 -9.04
C ALA A 10 -0.60 -10.67 -7.77
N ALA A 11 -0.57 -11.99 -7.84
CA ALA A 11 -0.74 -12.85 -6.67
C ALA A 11 0.29 -12.49 -5.59
N GLY A 12 -0.10 -12.59 -4.31
CA GLY A 12 0.80 -12.28 -3.20
C GLY A 12 0.85 -10.81 -2.81
N ALA A 13 -0.03 -9.94 -3.35
CA ALA A 13 -0.17 -8.60 -2.81
C ALA A 13 -0.50 -8.69 -1.31
N PRO A 14 0.19 -7.92 -0.43
CA PRO A 14 -0.15 -7.87 0.98
C PRO A 14 -1.64 -7.58 1.15
N GLY A 15 -2.34 -8.33 2.02
CA GLY A 15 -3.80 -8.25 2.18
C GLY A 15 -4.34 -6.88 2.60
N GLN A 16 -3.46 -5.96 2.92
CA GLN A 16 -3.75 -4.56 3.20
C GLN A 16 -3.61 -3.65 1.96
N LEU A 17 -3.12 -4.15 0.81
CA LEU A 17 -3.04 -3.39 -0.43
C LEU A 17 -4.28 -3.62 -1.28
N SER A 18 -4.93 -2.54 -1.68
CA SER A 18 -6.04 -2.55 -2.62
C SER A 18 -5.64 -1.75 -3.86
N PHE A 19 -5.73 -2.38 -5.03
CA PHE A 19 -5.44 -1.79 -6.34
C PHE A 19 -6.76 -1.51 -7.07
N PRO A 20 -7.40 -0.35 -6.85
CA PRO A 20 -8.74 -0.10 -7.38
C PRO A 20 -8.81 -0.03 -8.91
N TYR A 21 -7.68 0.21 -9.56
CA TYR A 21 -7.58 0.26 -11.02
C TYR A 21 -6.75 -0.89 -11.61
N GLY A 22 -6.39 -1.88 -10.77
CA GLY A 22 -5.46 -2.94 -11.18
C GLY A 22 -4.02 -2.45 -11.29
N ASN A 23 -3.21 -3.23 -11.98
CA ASN A 23 -1.82 -2.94 -12.29
C ASN A 23 -1.64 -2.74 -13.79
N VAL A 24 -0.71 -1.89 -14.17
CA VAL A 24 -0.19 -1.88 -15.54
C VAL A 24 0.98 -2.86 -15.61
N HIS A 25 1.02 -3.62 -16.67
CA HIS A 25 2.22 -4.38 -17.06
C HIS A 25 2.67 -3.83 -18.40
N PHE A 26 3.92 -3.44 -18.50
CA PHE A 26 4.49 -3.02 -19.78
C PHE A 26 5.84 -3.66 -20.04
N VAL A 27 6.18 -3.76 -21.31
CA VAL A 27 7.49 -4.17 -21.77
C VAL A 27 7.98 -3.13 -22.77
N ALA A 28 9.03 -2.41 -22.43
CA ALA A 28 9.72 -1.51 -23.33
C ALA A 28 10.91 -2.25 -23.94
N ARG A 29 11.07 -2.18 -25.26
CA ARG A 29 12.14 -2.85 -26.00
C ARG A 29 12.91 -1.86 -26.84
N GLY A 30 14.20 -2.15 -27.09
CA GLY A 30 15.09 -1.30 -27.87
C GLY A 30 15.60 -0.10 -27.09
N CYS A 31 15.59 -0.17 -25.79
CA CYS A 31 16.30 0.80 -24.94
C CYS A 31 17.82 0.64 -25.12
N THR A 32 18.57 1.69 -24.88
CA THR A 32 20.02 1.54 -24.71
C THR A 32 20.28 0.83 -23.38
N PRO A 33 21.10 -0.22 -23.33
CA PRO A 33 21.44 -0.88 -22.07
C PRO A 33 21.86 0.11 -20.99
N SER A 34 21.35 -0.09 -19.78
CA SER A 34 21.53 0.80 -18.61
C SER A 34 20.94 2.21 -18.74
N SER A 35 20.15 2.49 -19.78
CA SER A 35 19.44 3.78 -19.88
C SER A 35 18.20 3.82 -19.01
N SER A 36 17.72 5.03 -18.73
CA SER A 36 16.50 5.25 -17.95
C SER A 36 15.38 5.79 -18.84
N ILE A 37 14.16 5.37 -18.57
CA ILE A 37 12.94 5.91 -19.16
C ILE A 37 12.02 6.45 -18.07
N THR A 38 11.24 7.47 -18.38
CA THR A 38 10.14 7.92 -17.53
C THR A 38 8.85 7.29 -18.02
N VAL A 39 8.20 6.55 -17.15
CA VAL A 39 6.90 5.95 -17.43
C VAL A 39 5.81 6.76 -16.73
N SER A 40 4.84 7.23 -17.51
CA SER A 40 3.68 7.97 -16.98
C SER A 40 2.41 7.24 -17.38
N VAL A 41 1.55 6.98 -16.40
CA VAL A 41 0.27 6.29 -16.59
C VAL A 41 -0.87 7.19 -16.12
N THR A 42 -1.86 7.42 -16.99
CA THR A 42 -3.10 8.08 -16.63
C THR A 42 -4.15 7.03 -16.29
N TRP A 43 -4.68 7.09 -15.08
CA TRP A 43 -5.65 6.15 -14.54
C TRP A 43 -7.09 6.60 -14.80
N PRO A 44 -8.07 5.69 -14.77
CA PRO A 44 -9.49 6.03 -15.00
C PRO A 44 -10.09 6.98 -13.99
N GLY A 45 -9.46 7.14 -12.82
CA GLY A 45 -9.92 8.01 -11.75
C GLY A 45 -8.79 8.48 -10.85
N PRO A 46 -9.11 9.25 -9.79
CA PRO A 46 -8.11 9.89 -8.95
C PRO A 46 -7.29 8.87 -8.17
N VAL A 47 -5.96 9.05 -8.20
CA VAL A 47 -4.98 8.25 -7.45
C VAL A 47 -4.36 9.03 -6.28
N THR A 48 -4.79 10.26 -6.05
CA THR A 48 -4.35 11.08 -4.91
C THR A 48 -4.58 10.33 -3.59
N GLY A 49 -3.58 10.31 -2.72
CA GLY A 49 -3.62 9.57 -1.45
C GLY A 49 -3.33 8.07 -1.58
N MET A 50 -3.01 7.59 -2.77
CA MET A 50 -2.49 6.25 -3.00
C MET A 50 -0.96 6.26 -3.00
N ALA A 51 -0.34 5.12 -2.71
CA ALA A 51 1.08 4.89 -2.92
C ALA A 51 1.30 4.09 -4.20
N TYR A 52 2.42 4.34 -4.89
CA TYR A 52 2.78 3.56 -6.07
C TYR A 52 3.57 2.33 -5.66
N TRP A 53 3.15 1.17 -6.14
CA TRP A 53 3.75 -0.12 -5.81
C TRP A 53 4.17 -0.86 -7.06
N LYS A 54 5.27 -1.59 -6.94
CA LYS A 54 5.79 -2.51 -7.94
C LYS A 54 5.90 -3.90 -7.36
N PHE A 55 5.73 -4.90 -8.23
CA PHE A 55 6.05 -6.29 -7.92
C PHE A 55 7.32 -6.68 -8.66
N GLY A 56 8.24 -7.35 -7.99
CA GLY A 56 9.51 -7.81 -8.52
C GLY A 56 10.62 -7.75 -7.47
N PRO A 57 11.89 -7.94 -7.86
CA PRO A 57 13.00 -7.88 -6.94
C PRO A 57 13.32 -6.42 -6.56
N ALA A 58 13.22 -6.08 -5.28
CA ALA A 58 13.51 -4.72 -4.78
C ALA A 58 14.99 -4.33 -4.91
N SER A 59 15.89 -5.32 -4.94
CA SER A 59 17.33 -5.15 -5.17
C SER A 59 17.88 -6.35 -5.95
N ALA A 60 19.09 -6.22 -6.47
CA ALA A 60 19.75 -7.31 -7.20
C ALA A 60 19.83 -8.58 -6.33
N GLY A 61 19.36 -9.72 -6.86
CA GLY A 61 19.37 -11.02 -6.18
C GLY A 61 18.29 -11.19 -5.08
N ALA A 62 17.43 -10.18 -4.85
CA ALA A 62 16.30 -10.33 -3.95
C ALA A 62 15.20 -11.19 -4.60
N ALA A 63 14.40 -11.87 -3.77
CA ALA A 63 13.18 -12.51 -4.23
C ALA A 63 12.12 -11.47 -4.60
N ASP A 64 11.22 -11.83 -5.50
CA ASP A 64 10.11 -10.97 -5.90
C ASP A 64 9.23 -10.64 -4.70
N SER A 65 8.91 -9.38 -4.58
CA SER A 65 8.07 -8.84 -3.52
C SER A 65 7.43 -7.53 -3.95
N TRP A 66 6.38 -7.13 -3.23
CA TRP A 66 5.79 -5.81 -3.40
C TRP A 66 6.64 -4.76 -2.68
N TYR A 67 7.03 -3.72 -3.39
CA TYR A 67 7.80 -2.60 -2.83
C TYR A 67 7.39 -1.26 -3.44
N GLN A 68 7.75 -0.17 -2.79
CA GLN A 68 7.57 1.18 -3.32
C GLN A 68 8.88 1.63 -3.97
N PRO A 69 8.90 1.92 -5.28
CA PRO A 69 10.10 2.42 -5.94
C PRO A 69 10.39 3.85 -5.50
N ALA A 70 11.68 4.18 -5.36
CA ALA A 70 12.09 5.55 -5.08
C ALA A 70 11.70 6.49 -6.23
N GLY A 71 11.32 7.72 -5.90
CA GLY A 71 11.03 8.77 -6.87
C GLY A 71 9.73 8.60 -7.67
N ALA A 72 8.85 7.66 -7.29
CA ALA A 72 7.53 7.59 -7.88
C ALA A 72 6.68 8.80 -7.46
N VAL A 73 6.02 9.42 -8.43
CA VAL A 73 5.13 10.57 -8.23
C VAL A 73 3.69 10.13 -8.47
N VAL A 74 2.80 10.49 -7.55
CA VAL A 74 1.36 10.23 -7.63
C VAL A 74 0.64 11.57 -7.54
N SER A 75 -0.06 11.98 -8.59
CA SER A 75 -0.72 13.30 -8.65
C SER A 75 -1.98 13.25 -9.50
N GLY A 76 -3.08 13.78 -8.97
CA GLY A 76 -4.36 13.80 -9.66
C GLY A 76 -4.82 12.39 -10.04
N ASN A 77 -4.86 12.10 -11.33
CA ASN A 77 -5.14 10.78 -11.89
C ASN A 77 -3.92 10.16 -12.60
N THR A 78 -2.71 10.66 -12.35
CA THR A 78 -1.50 10.22 -13.04
C THR A 78 -0.47 9.71 -12.04
N THR A 79 0.23 8.65 -12.42
CA THR A 79 1.46 8.21 -11.75
C THR A 79 2.62 8.32 -12.72
N SER A 80 3.81 8.65 -12.20
CA SER A 80 5.05 8.72 -12.97
C SER A 80 6.21 8.12 -12.19
N VAL A 81 7.05 7.35 -12.85
CA VAL A 81 8.22 6.71 -12.26
C VAL A 81 9.35 6.64 -13.28
N VAL A 82 10.59 6.79 -12.81
CA VAL A 82 11.77 6.55 -13.63
C VAL A 82 12.20 5.10 -13.43
N VAL A 83 12.36 4.37 -14.52
CA VAL A 83 12.84 2.98 -14.53
C VAL A 83 14.11 2.91 -15.32
N THR A 84 15.12 2.24 -14.77
CA THR A 84 16.44 2.06 -15.40
C THR A 84 16.60 0.60 -15.82
N ASP A 85 16.95 0.37 -17.08
CA ASP A 85 17.24 -0.96 -17.63
C ASP A 85 18.38 -1.62 -16.82
N GLY A 86 18.11 -2.81 -16.28
CA GLY A 86 18.95 -3.51 -15.32
C GLY A 86 18.95 -2.93 -13.90
N GLY A 87 18.22 -1.82 -13.66
CA GLY A 87 18.17 -1.13 -12.39
C GLY A 87 16.93 -1.41 -11.56
N GLN A 88 16.72 -0.61 -10.50
CA GLN A 88 15.49 -0.68 -9.72
C GLN A 88 14.30 -0.33 -10.61
N GLY A 89 13.29 -1.18 -10.56
CA GLY A 89 12.07 -1.01 -11.34
C GLY A 89 12.02 -1.84 -12.61
N ASP A 90 13.13 -2.37 -13.04
CA ASP A 90 13.17 -3.37 -14.10
C ASP A 90 13.09 -4.77 -13.47
N ASP A 91 12.09 -5.54 -13.88
CA ASP A 91 11.75 -6.82 -13.23
C ASP A 91 12.81 -7.89 -13.50
N ASP A 92 13.39 -7.91 -14.71
CA ASP A 92 14.43 -8.89 -15.06
C ASP A 92 15.83 -8.52 -14.58
N ARG A 93 16.02 -7.27 -14.11
CA ARG A 93 17.29 -6.75 -13.58
C ARG A 93 18.49 -6.90 -14.52
N ALA A 94 18.24 -7.07 -15.82
CA ALA A 94 19.28 -7.27 -16.80
C ALA A 94 19.42 -6.03 -17.70
N ALA A 95 20.59 -5.43 -17.75
CA ALA A 95 20.89 -4.32 -18.67
C ALA A 95 20.96 -4.81 -20.11
N ASN A 96 19.83 -5.20 -20.67
CA ASN A 96 19.71 -5.90 -21.96
C ASN A 96 18.92 -5.09 -23.00
N GLY A 97 18.52 -3.86 -22.67
CA GLY A 97 17.71 -3.00 -23.54
C GLY A 97 16.22 -3.35 -23.54
N VAL A 98 15.78 -4.13 -22.55
CA VAL A 98 14.37 -4.48 -22.32
C VAL A 98 14.03 -4.12 -20.88
N ILE A 99 12.97 -3.36 -20.69
CA ILE A 99 12.44 -3.02 -19.37
C ILE A 99 11.08 -3.69 -19.19
N VAL A 100 10.91 -4.44 -18.12
CA VAL A 100 9.68 -5.12 -17.71
C VAL A 100 9.17 -4.53 -16.41
N ASP A 101 7.91 -4.15 -16.34
CA ASP A 101 7.36 -3.46 -15.17
C ASP A 101 5.91 -3.90 -14.89
N PRO A 102 5.65 -4.66 -13.82
CA PRO A 102 4.33 -4.81 -13.21
C PRO A 102 4.17 -3.85 -12.03
N SER A 103 3.32 -2.83 -12.17
CA SER A 103 3.17 -1.78 -11.15
C SER A 103 1.79 -1.13 -11.14
N GLY A 104 1.48 -0.41 -10.06
CA GLY A 104 0.22 0.33 -9.97
C GLY A 104 0.05 1.11 -8.67
N PRO A 105 -0.93 2.05 -8.63
CA PRO A 105 -1.31 2.76 -7.43
C PRO A 105 -2.17 1.87 -6.54
N ALA A 106 -1.83 1.81 -5.26
CA ALA A 106 -2.61 1.09 -4.27
C ALA A 106 -2.94 1.93 -3.04
N ARG A 107 -4.07 1.63 -2.44
CA ARG A 107 -4.44 2.11 -1.11
C ARG A 107 -3.92 1.12 -0.08
N VAL A 108 -3.31 1.64 0.97
CA VAL A 108 -3.02 0.85 2.16
C VAL A 108 -4.27 0.87 3.03
N GLY A 109 -4.98 -0.25 3.07
CA GLY A 109 -6.12 -0.42 3.97
C GLY A 109 -5.65 -0.64 5.42
N ALA A 110 -6.56 -0.51 6.37
CA ALA A 110 -6.30 -1.00 7.73
C ALA A 110 -6.04 -2.51 7.68
N ALA A 111 -5.05 -2.98 8.44
CA ALA A 111 -4.76 -4.41 8.53
C ALA A 111 -6.05 -5.19 8.87
N PRO A 112 -6.31 -6.35 8.22
CA PRO A 112 -7.44 -7.20 8.60
C PRO A 112 -7.33 -7.53 10.09
N GLY A 113 -8.27 -7.06 10.91
CA GLY A 113 -8.26 -7.28 12.35
C GLY A 113 -8.05 -6.03 13.22
N ALA A 114 -7.63 -4.91 12.68
CA ALA A 114 -7.70 -3.62 13.39
C ALA A 114 -9.17 -3.17 13.48
N ARG A 115 -9.99 -3.85 14.30
CA ARG A 115 -11.26 -3.27 14.74
C ARG A 115 -10.92 -2.05 15.59
N PRO A 116 -11.50 -0.87 15.30
CA PRO A 116 -11.41 0.22 16.25
C PRO A 116 -11.92 -0.32 17.59
N ILE A 117 -11.09 -0.33 18.61
CA ILE A 117 -11.54 -0.61 19.97
C ILE A 117 -12.54 0.52 20.25
N PRO A 118 -13.82 0.22 20.50
CA PRO A 118 -14.77 1.27 20.86
C PRO A 118 -14.18 1.97 22.08
N ALA A 119 -13.79 3.22 21.94
CA ALA A 119 -13.43 4.03 23.08
C ALA A 119 -14.66 3.98 24.01
N LEU A 120 -14.45 3.50 25.25
CA LEU A 120 -15.49 3.53 26.26
C LEU A 120 -15.99 4.97 26.32
N GLU A 121 -17.24 5.19 25.90
CA GLU A 121 -17.82 6.52 25.96
C GLU A 121 -17.66 7.06 27.39
N PRO A 122 -17.31 8.35 27.57
CA PRO A 122 -17.16 8.95 28.90
C PRO A 122 -18.34 8.68 29.83
N ARG A 123 -19.53 8.50 29.26
CA ARG A 123 -20.75 8.13 29.97
C ARG A 123 -20.70 6.74 30.58
N MET A 124 -20.10 5.76 29.90
CA MET A 124 -19.91 4.40 30.45
C MET A 124 -18.91 4.38 31.59
N LEU A 125 -17.84 5.18 31.49
CA LEU A 125 -16.88 5.36 32.59
C LEU A 125 -17.52 6.02 33.81
N ALA A 126 -18.36 7.05 33.61
CA ALA A 126 -19.09 7.74 34.67
C ALA A 126 -20.09 6.80 35.36
N MET A 127 -20.82 5.97 34.61
CA MET A 127 -21.71 4.96 35.19
C MET A 127 -20.96 3.90 36.00
N ALA A 128 -19.81 3.42 35.53
CA ALA A 128 -19.00 2.46 36.27
C ALA A 128 -18.48 3.06 37.60
N MET A 129 -18.05 4.31 37.59
CA MET A 129 -17.62 5.02 38.82
C MET A 129 -18.78 5.21 39.80
N LEU A 130 -19.97 5.57 39.34
CA LEU A 130 -21.16 5.72 40.18
C LEU A 130 -21.57 4.40 40.84
N LEU A 131 -21.52 3.29 40.12
CA LEU A 131 -21.79 1.95 40.66
C LEU A 131 -20.80 1.53 41.72
N MET A 132 -19.51 1.81 41.53
CA MET A 132 -18.46 1.54 42.53
C MET A 132 -18.62 2.36 43.80
N LEU A 133 -18.99 3.65 43.67
CA LEU A 133 -19.28 4.52 44.81
C LEU A 133 -20.50 4.06 45.59
N ALA A 134 -21.57 3.66 44.92
CA ALA A 134 -22.78 3.15 45.55
C ALA A 134 -22.54 1.85 46.33
N ALA A 135 -21.74 0.91 45.74
CA ALA A 135 -21.36 -0.34 46.38
C ALA A 135 -20.45 -0.08 47.62
N GLY A 136 -19.55 0.89 47.50
CA GLY A 136 -18.68 1.29 48.62
C GLY A 136 -19.47 1.87 49.80
N LEU A 137 -20.41 2.77 49.55
CA LEU A 137 -21.30 3.37 50.56
C LEU A 137 -22.23 2.34 51.22
N TRP A 138 -22.73 1.36 50.44
CA TRP A 138 -23.54 0.27 50.98
C TRP A 138 -22.74 -0.61 51.95
N ASN A 139 -21.51 -0.91 51.60
CA ASN A 139 -20.67 -1.75 52.45
C ASN A 139 -20.25 -1.03 53.77
N LEU A 140 -20.03 0.28 53.70
CA LEU A 140 -19.76 1.11 54.89
C LEU A 140 -20.96 1.19 55.84
N ARG A 141 -22.20 1.30 55.29
CA ARG A 141 -23.43 1.30 56.10
C ARG A 141 -23.67 -0.04 56.79
N ARG A 142 -23.37 -1.16 56.14
CA ARG A 142 -23.48 -2.51 56.76
C ARG A 142 -22.50 -2.78 57.87
N ARG A 143 -21.38 -2.10 57.94
CA ARG A 143 -20.36 -2.26 58.98
C ARG A 143 -20.61 -1.38 60.20
N ARG A 144 -21.54 -0.44 60.17
CA ARG A 144 -21.87 0.50 61.25
C ARG A 144 -23.18 0.19 61.99
N GLY A 145 -23.90 -0.83 61.61
CA GLY A 145 -25.08 -1.40 62.26
C GLY A 145 -24.76 -2.80 62.80
#